data_e9a93cdcfa39e057ead0a054b5981491
#
_entry.id   e9a93cdcfa39e057ead0a054b5981491
#
_cell.length_a   1.000
_cell.length_b   1.000
_cell.length_c   1.000
_cell.angle_alpha   90.00
_cell.angle_beta   90.00
_cell.angle_gamma   90.00
#
_symmetry.space_group_name_H-M   'P 1'
#
loop_
_entity.id
_entity.type
_entity.pdbx_description
1 polymer ?
#
loop_
_entity_poly.entity_id
_entity_poly.type
_entity_poly.pdbx_seq_one_letter_code
_entity_poly.pdbx_strand_id
1 'polypeptide(L)'
;MSTSTTGTDREIHRTRAGIDIDAPADSVYRALTDVADWPLLYPWIAHTEVVSRDGHDDEVKFWAVRPGPEGGLRVWTSRRTLDPVALRMDFVQQGSVGPITELGGTWDFLPRPDGGCQVVSGHWFTTDADPQETAGELDRHGGLQMRTLKSKTEQPGSLTTDVIRVEDSAVLPGSVASVHARLLAALPERDGDESAWFGSQDGTPSVQIEHAGHTLVQKPLTAPAPADLYRRRWRLAEAPGGVLVTADVLAVAATGRDRMLELAAADVRSALATAGQR
;
A
#
# COMPACT_ATOMS: atom_id res chain seq x y z
N MET A 1 40.06 -26.42 -14.09
CA MET A 1 39.38 -26.47 -12.79
C MET A 1 38.01 -25.86 -12.99
N SER A 2 36.99 -26.71 -13.19
CA SER A 2 35.60 -26.27 -13.35
C SER A 2 34.99 -26.14 -11.96
N THR A 3 34.66 -24.94 -11.57
CA THR A 3 33.83 -24.70 -10.37
C THR A 3 32.37 -24.93 -10.74
N SER A 4 31.88 -26.12 -10.40
CA SER A 4 30.44 -26.40 -10.40
C SER A 4 29.80 -25.59 -9.28
N THR A 5 29.04 -24.57 -9.66
CA THR A 5 28.11 -23.90 -8.73
C THR A 5 26.93 -24.83 -8.53
N THR A 6 26.94 -25.62 -7.46
CA THR A 6 25.77 -26.36 -6.97
C THR A 6 24.76 -25.34 -6.48
N GLY A 7 23.85 -24.90 -7.33
CA GLY A 7 22.60 -24.29 -6.92
C GLY A 7 21.82 -25.37 -6.14
N THR A 8 21.68 -25.20 -4.84
CA THR A 8 20.77 -26.01 -4.03
C THR A 8 19.36 -25.75 -4.57
N ASP A 9 18.79 -26.74 -5.25
CA ASP A 9 17.41 -26.69 -5.73
C ASP A 9 16.52 -26.70 -4.47
N ARG A 10 16.04 -25.52 -4.05
CA ARG A 10 15.20 -25.37 -2.85
C ARG A 10 13.84 -25.97 -3.14
N GLU A 11 13.31 -26.74 -2.19
CA GLU A 11 11.98 -27.32 -2.30
C GLU A 11 10.91 -26.23 -2.32
N ILE A 12 9.99 -26.31 -3.30
CA ILE A 12 8.86 -25.39 -3.43
C ILE A 12 7.67 -25.94 -2.65
N HIS A 13 7.25 -25.18 -1.66
CA HIS A 13 6.06 -25.45 -0.85
C HIS A 13 4.86 -24.65 -1.39
N ARG A 14 3.64 -25.13 -1.11
CA ARG A 14 2.40 -24.50 -1.60
C ARG A 14 1.34 -24.44 -0.53
N THR A 15 0.60 -23.31 -0.52
CA THR A 15 -0.63 -23.17 0.27
C THR A 15 -1.77 -22.75 -0.65
N ARG A 16 -3.01 -23.02 -0.24
CA ARG A 16 -4.20 -22.58 -0.96
C ARG A 16 -5.34 -22.36 0.02
N ALA A 17 -6.02 -21.22 -0.14
CA ALA A 17 -7.19 -20.88 0.65
C ALA A 17 -8.25 -20.25 -0.24
N GLY A 18 -9.50 -20.26 0.20
CA GLY A 18 -10.61 -19.64 -0.52
C GLY A 18 -11.63 -19.05 0.43
N ILE A 19 -12.40 -18.07 -0.06
CA ILE A 19 -13.49 -17.43 0.65
C ILE A 19 -14.61 -17.05 -0.32
N ASP A 20 -15.85 -17.22 0.11
CA ASP A 20 -17.01 -16.72 -0.62
C ASP A 20 -17.32 -15.28 -0.22
N ILE A 21 -17.54 -14.43 -1.22
CA ILE A 21 -17.83 -13.01 -1.10
C ILE A 21 -19.15 -12.71 -1.79
N ASP A 22 -20.07 -12.01 -1.11
CA ASP A 22 -21.37 -11.62 -1.65
C ASP A 22 -21.28 -10.28 -2.40
N ALA A 23 -20.34 -10.21 -3.34
CA ALA A 23 -20.14 -9.10 -4.25
C ALA A 23 -19.70 -9.62 -5.64
N PRO A 24 -19.99 -8.89 -6.74
CA PRO A 24 -19.62 -9.31 -8.08
C PRO A 24 -18.11 -9.51 -8.25
N ALA A 25 -17.72 -10.60 -8.93
CA ALA A 25 -16.32 -11.01 -9.09
C ALA A 25 -15.43 -9.91 -9.69
N ASP A 26 -15.94 -9.17 -10.68
CA ASP A 26 -15.23 -8.06 -11.32
C ASP A 26 -14.99 -6.89 -10.36
N SER A 27 -15.91 -6.63 -9.45
CA SER A 27 -15.78 -5.59 -8.42
C SER A 27 -14.75 -5.97 -7.37
N VAL A 28 -14.74 -7.24 -6.93
CA VAL A 28 -13.76 -7.76 -5.97
C VAL A 28 -12.37 -7.84 -6.61
N TYR A 29 -12.28 -8.26 -7.87
CA TYR A 29 -11.05 -8.23 -8.66
C TYR A 29 -10.46 -6.82 -8.72
N ARG A 30 -11.27 -5.82 -9.12
CA ARG A 30 -10.81 -4.42 -9.17
C ARG A 30 -10.34 -3.91 -7.81
N ALA A 31 -11.06 -4.21 -6.73
CA ALA A 31 -10.67 -3.81 -5.39
C ALA A 31 -9.29 -4.35 -4.99
N LEU A 32 -8.93 -5.57 -5.41
CA LEU A 32 -7.62 -6.14 -5.13
C LEU A 32 -6.54 -5.65 -6.10
N THR A 33 -6.86 -5.47 -7.40
CA THR A 33 -5.86 -5.13 -8.42
C THR A 33 -5.55 -3.63 -8.48
N ASP A 34 -6.49 -2.76 -8.08
CA ASP A 34 -6.23 -1.33 -7.94
C ASP A 34 -5.48 -1.03 -6.63
N VAL A 35 -4.17 -1.13 -6.70
CA VAL A 35 -3.32 -0.94 -5.52
C VAL A 35 -3.30 0.48 -4.98
N ALA A 36 -3.68 1.48 -5.76
CA ALA A 36 -3.77 2.86 -5.27
C ALA A 36 -4.76 2.98 -4.10
N ASP A 37 -5.76 2.11 -4.06
CA ASP A 37 -6.79 2.04 -3.03
C ASP A 37 -6.50 1.02 -1.90
N TRP A 38 -5.36 0.32 -1.95
CA TRP A 38 -4.99 -0.60 -0.87
C TRP A 38 -4.90 0.03 0.53
N PRO A 39 -4.49 1.27 0.72
CA PRO A 39 -4.61 1.91 2.04
C PRO A 39 -6.05 2.00 2.58
N LEU A 40 -7.07 2.04 1.68
CA LEU A 40 -8.48 1.99 2.04
C LEU A 40 -8.94 0.57 2.33
N LEU A 41 -8.47 -0.37 1.51
CA LEU A 41 -8.83 -1.78 1.60
C LEU A 41 -8.19 -2.43 2.83
N TYR A 42 -6.92 -2.17 3.06
CA TYR A 42 -6.11 -2.77 4.11
C TYR A 42 -5.55 -1.71 5.06
N PRO A 43 -6.11 -1.55 6.27
CA PRO A 43 -5.69 -0.49 7.20
C PRO A 43 -4.21 -0.51 7.59
N TRP A 44 -3.56 -1.67 7.53
CA TRP A 44 -2.12 -1.81 7.80
C TRP A 44 -1.23 -1.37 6.63
N ILE A 45 -1.77 -1.20 5.42
CA ILE A 45 -1.01 -0.63 4.30
C ILE A 45 -0.92 0.88 4.48
N ALA A 46 0.31 1.35 4.57
CA ALA A 46 0.58 2.79 4.70
C ALA A 46 0.57 3.48 3.32
N HIS A 47 1.20 2.84 2.33
CA HIS A 47 1.29 3.36 0.97
C HIS A 47 1.56 2.24 -0.03
N THR A 48 1.23 2.51 -1.27
CA THR A 48 1.57 1.71 -2.44
C THR A 48 1.99 2.62 -3.58
N GLU A 49 2.95 2.18 -4.38
CA GLU A 49 3.41 2.90 -5.57
C GLU A 49 3.54 1.94 -6.74
N VAL A 50 2.92 2.25 -7.88
CA VAL A 50 3.16 1.54 -9.14
C VAL A 50 4.48 2.07 -9.71
N VAL A 51 5.53 1.26 -9.62
CA VAL A 51 6.89 1.62 -10.04
C VAL A 51 7.00 1.61 -11.57
N SER A 52 6.38 0.60 -12.19
CA SER A 52 6.31 0.48 -13.65
C SER A 52 5.05 -0.26 -14.06
N ARG A 53 4.59 -0.01 -15.29
CA ARG A 53 3.47 -0.74 -15.91
C ARG A 53 3.72 -0.88 -17.41
N ASP A 54 3.54 -2.11 -17.91
CA ASP A 54 3.56 -2.43 -19.33
C ASP A 54 2.41 -3.39 -19.65
N GLY A 55 1.36 -2.88 -20.29
CA GLY A 55 0.15 -3.64 -20.60
C GLY A 55 -0.52 -4.21 -19.35
N HIS A 56 -0.51 -5.52 -19.24
CA HIS A 56 -1.08 -6.26 -18.10
C HIS A 56 -0.09 -6.52 -16.96
N ASP A 57 1.18 -6.22 -17.17
CA ASP A 57 2.22 -6.41 -16.17
C ASP A 57 2.51 -5.11 -15.44
N ASP A 58 2.67 -5.19 -14.13
CA ASP A 58 3.14 -4.08 -13.32
C ASP A 58 4.11 -4.51 -12.22
N GLU A 59 4.87 -3.52 -11.77
CA GLU A 59 5.70 -3.64 -10.58
C GLU A 59 5.20 -2.65 -9.54
N VAL A 60 4.87 -3.17 -8.37
CA VAL A 60 4.28 -2.39 -7.28
C VAL A 60 5.14 -2.50 -6.04
N LYS A 61 5.44 -1.36 -5.43
CA LYS A 61 6.09 -1.27 -4.12
C LYS A 61 5.07 -0.98 -3.03
N PHE A 62 5.21 -1.67 -1.92
CA PHE A 62 4.29 -1.64 -0.79
C PHE A 62 5.02 -1.25 0.49
N TRP A 63 4.35 -0.47 1.33
CA TRP A 63 4.77 -0.12 2.69
C TRP A 63 3.65 -0.46 3.65
N ALA A 64 3.94 -1.30 4.61
CA ALA A 64 2.97 -1.76 5.58
C ALA A 64 3.49 -1.63 7.02
N VAL A 65 2.58 -1.37 7.95
CA VAL A 65 2.82 -1.45 9.38
C VAL A 65 2.52 -2.88 9.82
N ARG A 66 3.48 -3.54 10.44
CA ARG A 66 3.25 -4.87 11.02
C ARG A 66 2.33 -4.76 12.23
N PRO A 67 1.25 -5.55 12.28
CA PRO A 67 0.42 -5.62 13.49
C PRO A 67 1.15 -6.34 14.61
N GLY A 68 0.89 -5.95 15.85
CA GLY A 68 1.40 -6.63 17.05
C GLY A 68 2.38 -5.78 17.88
N PRO A 69 2.78 -6.31 19.06
CA PRO A 69 3.59 -5.56 20.04
C PRO A 69 5.01 -5.25 19.57
N GLU A 70 5.57 -6.07 18.67
CA GLU A 70 6.90 -5.82 18.10
C GLU A 70 6.85 -4.77 16.98
N GLY A 71 5.67 -4.49 16.42
CA GLY A 71 5.46 -3.46 15.41
C GLY A 71 6.44 -3.55 14.23
N GLY A 72 6.73 -2.43 13.62
CA GLY A 72 7.74 -2.32 12.58
C GLY A 72 7.15 -2.05 11.21
N LEU A 73 8.02 -1.66 10.30
CA LEU A 73 7.68 -1.43 8.90
C LEU A 73 8.13 -2.62 8.06
N ARG A 74 7.29 -2.97 7.09
CA ARG A 74 7.62 -3.92 6.05
C ARG A 74 7.53 -3.21 4.71
N VAL A 75 8.59 -3.31 3.93
CA VAL A 75 8.64 -2.79 2.56
C VAL A 75 8.98 -3.94 1.63
N TRP A 76 8.22 -4.06 0.54
CA TRP A 76 8.50 -5.08 -0.48
C TRP A 76 8.01 -4.60 -1.84
N THR A 77 8.50 -5.25 -2.89
CA THR A 77 8.07 -5.04 -4.26
C THR A 77 7.51 -6.35 -4.81
N SER A 78 6.45 -6.28 -5.60
CA SER A 78 5.90 -7.42 -6.32
C SER A 78 5.74 -7.08 -7.79
N ARG A 79 6.12 -8.03 -8.66
CA ARG A 79 5.68 -8.03 -10.06
C ARG A 79 4.36 -8.75 -10.14
N ARG A 80 3.42 -8.18 -10.88
CA ARG A 80 2.09 -8.75 -11.05
C ARG A 80 1.75 -8.82 -12.53
N THR A 81 1.03 -9.88 -12.91
CA THR A 81 0.37 -10.02 -14.21
C THR A 81 -1.13 -10.03 -13.98
N LEU A 82 -1.84 -9.11 -14.60
CA LEU A 82 -3.27 -8.89 -14.42
C LEU A 82 -4.04 -9.41 -15.64
N ASP A 83 -4.98 -10.32 -15.44
CA ASP A 83 -5.90 -10.78 -16.47
C ASP A 83 -7.33 -10.33 -16.10
N PRO A 84 -7.81 -9.18 -16.63
CA PRO A 84 -9.15 -8.68 -16.33
C PRO A 84 -10.26 -9.49 -17.02
N VAL A 85 -9.94 -10.33 -18.01
CA VAL A 85 -10.93 -11.20 -18.69
C VAL A 85 -11.15 -12.47 -17.90
N ALA A 86 -10.07 -13.11 -17.47
CA ALA A 86 -10.13 -14.29 -16.62
C ALA A 86 -10.41 -13.94 -15.15
N LEU A 87 -10.37 -12.67 -14.77
CA LEU A 87 -10.44 -12.18 -13.39
C LEU A 87 -9.39 -12.90 -12.53
N ARG A 88 -8.14 -12.82 -12.98
CA ARG A 88 -7.00 -13.48 -12.34
C ARG A 88 -5.83 -12.51 -12.18
N MET A 89 -5.08 -12.67 -11.11
CA MET A 89 -3.81 -11.99 -10.88
C MET A 89 -2.77 -13.02 -10.47
N ASP A 90 -1.63 -13.04 -11.16
CA ASP A 90 -0.42 -13.73 -10.75
C ASP A 90 0.56 -12.71 -10.15
N PHE A 91 1.36 -13.12 -9.18
CA PHE A 91 2.37 -12.24 -8.59
C PHE A 91 3.62 -13.00 -8.16
N VAL A 92 4.74 -12.30 -8.20
CA VAL A 92 6.01 -12.73 -7.61
C VAL A 92 6.58 -11.60 -6.80
N GLN A 93 6.85 -11.85 -5.52
CA GLN A 93 7.51 -10.90 -4.65
C GLN A 93 9.00 -10.85 -4.95
N GLN A 94 9.56 -9.66 -5.01
CA GLN A 94 11.00 -9.46 -5.21
C GLN A 94 11.71 -9.42 -3.85
N GLY A 95 12.83 -10.14 -3.78
CA GLY A 95 13.62 -10.25 -2.56
C GLY A 95 13.04 -11.20 -1.52
N SER A 96 13.84 -11.52 -0.53
CA SER A 96 13.45 -12.39 0.60
C SER A 96 12.67 -11.62 1.66
N VAL A 97 11.82 -12.32 2.41
CA VAL A 97 11.07 -11.76 3.55
C VAL A 97 11.19 -12.68 4.74
N GLY A 98 11.99 -12.28 5.70
CA GLY A 98 12.30 -13.14 6.83
C GLY A 98 12.93 -14.46 6.34
N PRO A 99 12.40 -15.61 6.76
CA PRO A 99 12.93 -16.90 6.33
C PRO A 99 12.49 -17.31 4.90
N ILE A 100 11.50 -16.61 4.32
CA ILE A 100 11.02 -16.87 2.96
C ILE A 100 12.02 -16.29 1.97
N THR A 101 12.60 -17.13 1.14
CA THR A 101 13.61 -16.75 0.15
C THR A 101 13.00 -16.38 -1.19
N GLU A 102 11.90 -17.03 -1.57
CA GLU A 102 11.10 -16.72 -2.75
C GLU A 102 9.61 -16.89 -2.40
N LEU A 103 8.77 -16.01 -2.93
CA LEU A 103 7.33 -16.03 -2.74
C LEU A 103 6.62 -15.57 -4.01
N GLY A 104 5.66 -16.32 -4.45
CA GLY A 104 4.72 -15.93 -5.49
C GLY A 104 3.38 -16.60 -5.30
N GLY A 105 2.46 -16.30 -6.19
CA GLY A 105 1.13 -16.88 -6.08
C GLY A 105 0.15 -16.36 -7.10
N THR A 106 -1.10 -16.75 -6.88
CA THR A 106 -2.24 -16.44 -7.75
C THR A 106 -3.44 -16.01 -6.94
N TRP A 107 -4.26 -15.17 -7.53
CA TRP A 107 -5.61 -14.84 -7.06
C TRP A 107 -6.59 -15.06 -8.20
N ASP A 108 -7.56 -15.93 -7.98
CA ASP A 108 -8.64 -16.22 -8.91
C ASP A 108 -9.97 -15.73 -8.32
N PHE A 109 -10.78 -15.01 -9.11
CA PHE A 109 -12.08 -14.47 -8.72
C PHE A 109 -13.15 -15.14 -9.55
N LEU A 110 -13.75 -16.19 -9.03
CA LEU A 110 -14.68 -17.07 -9.72
C LEU A 110 -16.12 -16.60 -9.50
N PRO A 111 -16.85 -16.14 -10.56
CA PRO A 111 -18.24 -15.74 -10.42
C PRO A 111 -19.11 -16.90 -9.92
N ARG A 112 -20.06 -16.59 -9.02
CA ARG A 112 -21.07 -17.53 -8.51
C ARG A 112 -22.43 -17.25 -9.16
N PRO A 113 -23.31 -18.27 -9.28
CA PRO A 113 -24.66 -18.10 -9.89
C PRO A 113 -25.56 -17.12 -9.13
N ASP A 114 -25.31 -16.88 -7.85
CA ASP A 114 -26.07 -15.95 -6.98
C ASP A 114 -25.63 -14.49 -7.11
N GLY A 115 -24.70 -14.20 -8.00
CA GLY A 115 -24.15 -12.85 -8.21
C GLY A 115 -22.94 -12.49 -7.33
N GLY A 116 -22.58 -13.38 -6.40
CA GLY A 116 -21.34 -13.28 -5.63
C GLY A 116 -20.13 -13.86 -6.37
N CYS A 117 -19.03 -14.02 -5.65
CA CYS A 117 -17.84 -14.71 -6.16
C CYS A 117 -17.19 -15.60 -5.10
N GLN A 118 -16.45 -16.59 -5.57
CA GLN A 118 -15.45 -17.29 -4.76
C GLN A 118 -14.07 -16.72 -5.10
N VAL A 119 -13.35 -16.24 -4.09
CA VAL A 119 -11.96 -15.83 -4.22
C VAL A 119 -11.07 -16.97 -3.76
N VAL A 120 -10.12 -17.37 -4.60
CA VAL A 120 -9.14 -18.40 -4.29
C VAL A 120 -7.74 -17.79 -4.38
N SER A 121 -6.97 -17.89 -3.31
CA SER A 121 -5.56 -17.50 -3.27
C SER A 121 -4.68 -18.73 -3.13
N GLY A 122 -3.70 -18.85 -4.02
CA GLY A 122 -2.65 -19.85 -3.94
C GLY A 122 -1.29 -19.18 -3.78
N HIS A 123 -0.44 -19.71 -2.87
CA HIS A 123 0.95 -19.27 -2.75
C HIS A 123 1.88 -20.42 -3.05
N TRP A 124 3.03 -20.12 -3.61
CA TRP A 124 4.20 -20.97 -3.63
C TRP A 124 5.37 -20.22 -2.99
N PHE A 125 6.21 -20.93 -2.26
CA PHE A 125 7.34 -20.33 -1.57
C PHE A 125 8.49 -21.32 -1.38
N THR A 126 9.68 -20.76 -1.18
CA THR A 126 10.87 -21.45 -0.66
C THR A 126 11.27 -20.81 0.66
N THR A 127 11.83 -21.58 1.59
CA THR A 127 12.15 -21.07 2.93
C THR A 127 13.42 -21.72 3.48
N ASP A 128 14.12 -20.99 4.33
CA ASP A 128 15.25 -21.47 5.13
C ASP A 128 14.82 -21.93 6.56
N ALA A 129 13.52 -21.76 6.90
CA ALA A 129 12.94 -22.21 8.17
C ALA A 129 12.06 -23.46 7.99
N ASP A 130 11.34 -23.85 9.05
CA ASP A 130 10.37 -24.95 8.98
C ASP A 130 9.25 -24.60 7.98
N PRO A 131 9.03 -25.43 6.94
CA PRO A 131 8.04 -25.13 5.91
C PRO A 131 6.60 -25.13 6.43
N GLN A 132 6.29 -25.95 7.45
CA GLN A 132 4.94 -26.02 8.00
C GLN A 132 4.62 -24.79 8.84
N GLU A 133 5.58 -24.30 9.63
CA GLU A 133 5.44 -23.06 10.37
C GLU A 133 5.28 -21.86 9.42
N THR A 134 6.14 -21.80 8.39
CA THR A 134 6.08 -20.76 7.34
C THR A 134 4.73 -20.78 6.59
N ALA A 135 4.23 -21.96 6.21
CA ALA A 135 2.92 -22.13 5.59
C ALA A 135 1.79 -21.63 6.51
N GLY A 136 1.84 -21.98 7.80
CA GLY A 136 0.86 -21.52 8.79
C GLY A 136 0.85 -20.00 8.97
N GLU A 137 2.00 -19.34 8.86
CA GLU A 137 2.08 -17.87 8.88
C GLU A 137 1.50 -17.24 7.62
N LEU A 138 1.81 -17.78 6.45
CA LEU A 138 1.24 -17.34 5.17
C LEU A 138 -0.28 -17.51 5.15
N ASP A 139 -0.81 -18.63 5.62
CA ASP A 139 -2.25 -18.88 5.69
C ASP A 139 -2.95 -17.92 6.66
N ARG A 140 -2.33 -17.60 7.78
CA ARG A 140 -2.87 -16.63 8.75
C ARG A 140 -2.95 -15.22 8.14
N HIS A 141 -1.88 -14.77 7.46
CA HIS A 141 -1.84 -13.47 6.79
C HIS A 141 -2.79 -13.41 5.59
N GLY A 142 -2.77 -14.43 4.74
CA GLY A 142 -3.67 -14.54 3.59
C GLY A 142 -5.14 -14.60 4.03
N GLY A 143 -5.44 -15.33 5.10
CA GLY A 143 -6.78 -15.39 5.68
C GLY A 143 -7.26 -14.04 6.21
N LEU A 144 -6.39 -13.25 6.86
CA LEU A 144 -6.71 -11.89 7.28
C LEU A 144 -6.99 -10.99 6.07
N GLN A 145 -6.14 -11.07 5.05
CA GLN A 145 -6.29 -10.29 3.82
C GLN A 145 -7.61 -10.61 3.11
N MET A 146 -7.96 -11.88 2.96
CA MET A 146 -9.23 -12.31 2.34
C MET A 146 -10.46 -11.87 3.14
N ARG A 147 -10.44 -12.02 4.49
CA ARG A 147 -11.56 -11.56 5.34
C ARG A 147 -11.75 -10.05 5.27
N THR A 148 -10.65 -9.29 5.20
CA THR A 148 -10.72 -7.83 5.06
C THR A 148 -11.25 -7.44 3.68
N LEU A 149 -10.80 -8.10 2.60
CA LEU A 149 -11.33 -7.91 1.26
C LEU A 149 -12.86 -8.16 1.25
N LYS A 150 -13.30 -9.30 1.79
CA LYS A 150 -14.73 -9.63 1.93
C LYS A 150 -15.49 -8.53 2.67
N SER A 151 -15.07 -8.18 3.87
CA SER A 151 -15.74 -7.16 4.69
C SER A 151 -15.87 -5.81 3.96
N LYS A 152 -14.82 -5.41 3.24
CA LYS A 152 -14.81 -4.12 2.54
C LYS A 152 -15.63 -4.12 1.26
N THR A 153 -15.65 -5.21 0.52
CA THR A 153 -16.39 -5.29 -0.75
C THR A 153 -17.88 -5.60 -0.58
N GLU A 154 -18.27 -6.24 0.53
CA GLU A 154 -19.67 -6.50 0.88
C GLU A 154 -20.37 -5.28 1.54
N GLN A 155 -19.61 -4.29 2.03
CA GLN A 155 -20.18 -3.10 2.65
C GLN A 155 -20.36 -1.98 1.61
N PRO A 156 -21.59 -1.61 1.25
CA PRO A 156 -21.82 -0.48 0.37
C PRO A 156 -21.18 0.80 0.92
N GLY A 157 -20.44 1.49 0.08
CA GLY A 157 -19.87 2.79 0.42
C GLY A 157 -18.51 2.77 1.13
N SER A 158 -18.08 1.65 1.72
CA SER A 158 -16.82 1.59 2.49
C SER A 158 -15.57 1.92 1.68
N LEU A 159 -15.62 1.71 0.36
CA LEU A 159 -14.53 2.05 -0.59
C LEU A 159 -14.87 3.26 -1.48
N THR A 160 -16.04 3.88 -1.31
CA THR A 160 -16.53 4.96 -2.18
C THR A 160 -17.12 6.14 -1.41
N THR A 161 -18.33 6.00 -0.85
CA THR A 161 -19.11 7.09 -0.27
C THR A 161 -18.47 7.71 0.97
N ASP A 162 -17.81 6.91 1.80
CA ASP A 162 -17.14 7.37 3.01
C ASP A 162 -15.72 7.90 2.74
N VAL A 163 -15.24 7.71 1.51
CA VAL A 163 -13.90 8.14 1.11
C VAL A 163 -13.90 9.63 0.80
N ILE A 164 -12.93 10.32 1.37
CA ILE A 164 -12.65 11.74 1.13
C ILE A 164 -11.28 11.83 0.47
N ARG A 165 -11.24 12.49 -0.69
CA ARG A 165 -10.01 12.81 -1.40
C ARG A 165 -9.98 14.31 -1.61
N VAL A 166 -8.94 14.95 -1.11
CA VAL A 166 -8.67 16.37 -1.34
C VAL A 166 -7.28 16.46 -1.92
N GLU A 167 -7.16 17.15 -3.03
CA GLU A 167 -5.88 17.39 -3.70
C GLU A 167 -5.82 18.86 -4.13
N ASP A 168 -4.65 19.46 -4.02
CA ASP A 168 -4.34 20.77 -4.57
C ASP A 168 -2.86 20.82 -4.97
N SER A 169 -2.48 21.77 -5.80
CA SER A 169 -1.11 21.87 -6.29
C SER A 169 -0.65 23.30 -6.48
N ALA A 170 0.66 23.49 -6.36
CA ALA A 170 1.31 24.78 -6.62
C ALA A 170 2.66 24.57 -7.33
N VAL A 171 3.02 25.52 -8.19
CA VAL A 171 4.38 25.60 -8.75
C VAL A 171 5.24 26.44 -7.83
N LEU A 172 6.29 25.85 -7.28
CA LEU A 172 7.20 26.48 -6.33
C LEU A 172 8.58 26.71 -6.97
N PRO A 173 9.26 27.82 -6.65
CA PRO A 173 10.60 28.05 -7.17
C PRO A 173 11.63 27.10 -6.55
N GLY A 174 12.62 26.69 -7.35
CA GLY A 174 13.71 25.82 -6.95
C GLY A 174 13.78 24.52 -7.76
N SER A 175 14.64 23.61 -7.34
CA SER A 175 14.74 22.26 -7.89
C SER A 175 13.92 21.26 -7.07
N VAL A 176 13.57 20.12 -7.66
CA VAL A 176 12.90 19.01 -6.95
C VAL A 176 13.66 18.68 -5.67
N ALA A 177 14.99 18.54 -5.74
CA ALA A 177 15.82 18.23 -4.57
C ALA A 177 15.69 19.28 -3.45
N SER A 178 15.65 20.59 -3.79
CA SER A 178 15.54 21.65 -2.77
C SER A 178 14.16 21.70 -2.12
N VAL A 179 13.09 21.50 -2.91
CA VAL A 179 11.72 21.44 -2.38
C VAL A 179 11.51 20.19 -1.55
N HIS A 180 12.02 19.04 -2.03
CA HIS A 180 11.98 17.78 -1.31
C HIS A 180 12.68 17.88 0.06
N ALA A 181 13.88 18.45 0.11
CA ALA A 181 14.62 18.63 1.36
C ALA A 181 13.84 19.49 2.38
N ARG A 182 13.14 20.55 1.93
CA ARG A 182 12.29 21.37 2.82
C ARG A 182 11.12 20.61 3.38
N LEU A 183 10.43 19.83 2.55
CA LEU A 183 9.31 18.99 3.00
C LEU A 183 9.80 17.90 3.96
N LEU A 184 10.93 17.26 3.66
CA LEU A 184 11.53 16.24 4.52
C LEU A 184 11.91 16.82 5.90
N ALA A 185 12.48 18.02 5.94
CA ALA A 185 12.81 18.71 7.19
C ALA A 185 11.59 19.11 8.05
N ALA A 186 10.39 19.17 7.44
CA ALA A 186 9.14 19.43 8.15
C ALA A 186 8.47 18.15 8.69
N LEU A 187 8.96 16.97 8.31
CA LEU A 187 8.52 15.70 8.86
C LEU A 187 9.29 15.37 10.15
N PRO A 188 8.78 14.45 10.98
CA PRO A 188 9.53 13.91 12.11
C PRO A 188 10.90 13.41 11.69
N GLU A 189 11.88 13.64 12.56
CA GLU A 189 13.28 13.27 12.31
C GLU A 189 13.40 11.77 12.00
N ARG A 190 14.24 11.45 11.02
CA ARG A 190 14.53 10.09 10.58
C ARG A 190 15.79 9.58 11.28
N ASP A 191 15.69 8.38 11.85
CA ASP A 191 16.85 7.66 12.37
C ASP A 191 17.42 6.76 11.25
N GLY A 192 18.56 7.12 10.70
CA GLY A 192 19.22 6.40 9.60
C GLY A 192 18.75 6.78 8.19
N ASP A 193 19.07 5.92 7.20
CA ASP A 193 18.80 6.12 5.77
C ASP A 193 17.61 5.32 5.24
N GLU A 194 16.74 4.84 6.12
CA GLU A 194 15.58 4.05 5.73
C GLU A 194 14.57 4.90 4.94
N SER A 195 13.98 4.31 3.89
CA SER A 195 12.94 4.95 3.08
C SER A 195 11.57 5.00 3.76
N ALA A 196 11.43 4.40 4.95
CA ALA A 196 10.23 4.46 5.77
C ALA A 196 10.62 4.36 7.24
N TRP A 197 10.03 5.21 8.09
CA TRP A 197 10.33 5.27 9.52
C TRP A 197 9.11 5.66 10.35
N PHE A 198 9.16 5.37 11.63
CA PHE A 198 8.19 5.89 12.58
C PHE A 198 8.66 7.26 13.10
N GLY A 199 7.70 8.15 13.27
CA GLY A 199 7.96 9.45 13.88
C GLY A 199 6.74 9.93 14.65
N SER A 200 6.90 11.01 15.41
CA SER A 200 5.80 11.65 16.13
C SER A 200 5.79 13.13 15.82
N GLN A 201 4.65 13.64 15.43
CA GLN A 201 4.40 15.06 15.25
C GLN A 201 3.28 15.48 16.20
N ASP A 202 3.53 16.49 17.02
CA ASP A 202 2.58 16.97 18.04
C ASP A 202 2.04 15.85 18.95
N GLY A 203 2.90 14.87 19.28
CA GLY A 203 2.54 13.72 20.09
C GLY A 203 1.75 12.63 19.36
N THR A 204 1.48 12.80 18.07
CA THR A 204 0.76 11.81 17.26
C THR A 204 1.75 10.90 16.53
N PRO A 205 1.86 9.62 16.90
CA PRO A 205 2.71 8.67 16.20
C PRO A 205 2.23 8.46 14.76
N SER A 206 3.16 8.42 13.82
CA SER A 206 2.88 8.26 12.40
C SER A 206 3.99 7.52 11.67
N VAL A 207 3.65 6.92 10.53
CA VAL A 207 4.60 6.38 9.57
C VAL A 207 4.92 7.47 8.57
N GLN A 208 6.21 7.63 8.29
CA GLN A 208 6.74 8.48 7.25
C GLN A 208 7.31 7.59 6.15
N ILE A 209 7.12 7.98 4.91
CA ILE A 209 7.67 7.28 3.74
C ILE A 209 8.28 8.31 2.82
N GLU A 210 9.50 8.03 2.36
CA GLU A 210 10.16 8.72 1.28
C GLU A 210 10.35 7.75 0.11
N HIS A 211 9.96 8.13 -1.09
CA HIS A 211 10.15 7.31 -2.27
C HIS A 211 10.72 8.11 -3.43
N ALA A 212 11.86 7.63 -3.95
CA ALA A 212 12.52 8.09 -5.18
C ALA A 212 12.81 9.62 -5.23
N GLY A 213 12.91 10.29 -4.07
CA GLY A 213 13.21 11.73 -3.99
C GLY A 213 12.10 12.66 -4.48
N HIS A 214 10.91 12.12 -4.77
CA HIS A 214 9.78 12.92 -5.28
C HIS A 214 8.43 12.59 -4.63
N THR A 215 8.33 11.58 -3.80
CA THR A 215 7.10 11.26 -3.06
C THR A 215 7.40 11.18 -1.57
N LEU A 216 6.60 11.91 -0.78
CA LEU A 216 6.59 11.82 0.67
C LEU A 216 5.19 11.44 1.12
N VAL A 217 5.09 10.56 2.11
CA VAL A 217 3.81 10.12 2.69
C VAL A 217 3.90 10.18 4.20
N GLN A 218 2.83 10.66 4.82
CA GLN A 218 2.63 10.61 6.26
C GLN A 218 1.29 9.95 6.57
N LYS A 219 1.33 8.89 7.39
CA LYS A 219 0.14 8.19 7.86
C LYS A 219 0.16 8.11 9.38
N PRO A 220 -0.72 8.83 10.10
CA PRO A 220 -0.91 8.64 11.53
C PRO A 220 -1.29 7.18 11.84
N LEU A 221 -0.75 6.63 12.93
CA LEU A 221 -1.13 5.29 13.40
C LEU A 221 -2.55 5.27 13.96
N THR A 222 -3.00 6.43 14.47
CA THR A 222 -4.40 6.68 14.84
C THR A 222 -4.89 7.85 14.01
N ALA A 223 -5.93 7.64 13.22
CA ALA A 223 -6.51 8.68 12.40
C ALA A 223 -7.10 9.80 13.28
N PRO A 224 -7.01 11.08 12.86
CA PRO A 224 -7.64 12.18 13.57
C PRO A 224 -9.16 12.08 13.47
N ALA A 225 -9.88 12.27 14.59
CA ALA A 225 -11.34 12.23 14.58
C ALA A 225 -11.92 13.32 13.65
N PRO A 226 -12.94 13.04 12.85
CA PRO A 226 -13.79 11.84 12.87
C PRO A 226 -13.35 10.74 11.86
N ALA A 227 -12.12 10.74 11.37
CA ALA A 227 -11.67 9.77 10.40
C ALA A 227 -11.35 8.40 11.02
N ASP A 228 -11.63 7.33 10.26
CA ASP A 228 -11.21 5.95 10.52
C ASP A 228 -9.86 5.64 9.87
N LEU A 229 -9.53 6.38 8.82
CA LEU A 229 -8.26 6.35 8.10
C LEU A 229 -7.88 7.75 7.70
N TYR A 230 -6.59 8.05 7.75
CA TYR A 230 -6.03 9.32 7.31
C TYR A 230 -4.64 9.11 6.74
N ARG A 231 -4.36 9.72 5.57
CA ARG A 231 -3.03 9.73 4.96
C ARG A 231 -2.83 11.04 4.22
N ARG A 232 -1.68 11.66 4.40
CA ARG A 232 -1.20 12.80 3.62
C ARG A 232 -0.10 12.34 2.68
N ARG A 233 -0.05 12.92 1.47
CA ARG A 233 1.00 12.65 0.50
C ARG A 233 1.39 13.93 -0.22
N TRP A 234 2.68 14.04 -0.55
CA TRP A 234 3.24 15.04 -1.45
C TRP A 234 3.89 14.33 -2.63
N ARG A 235 3.67 14.86 -3.82
CA ARG A 235 4.33 14.44 -5.05
C ARG A 235 4.98 15.65 -5.69
N LEU A 236 6.22 15.49 -6.17
CA LEU A 236 7.02 16.53 -6.77
C LEU A 236 7.35 16.16 -8.21
N ALA A 237 7.21 17.11 -9.12
CA ALA A 237 7.60 16.94 -10.52
C ALA A 237 8.22 18.24 -11.03
N GLU A 238 9.15 18.14 -11.97
CA GLU A 238 9.65 19.31 -12.67
C GLU A 238 8.51 19.98 -13.46
N ALA A 239 8.49 21.31 -13.44
CA ALA A 239 7.50 22.10 -14.15
C ALA A 239 8.13 23.40 -14.70
N PRO A 240 7.56 24.02 -15.75
CA PRO A 240 7.99 25.33 -16.19
C PRO A 240 7.91 26.36 -15.03
N GLY A 241 9.04 26.97 -14.71
CA GLY A 241 9.15 27.94 -13.62
C GLY A 241 9.48 27.37 -12.24
N GLY A 242 9.70 26.05 -12.10
CA GLY A 242 10.09 25.45 -10.83
C GLY A 242 9.64 24.00 -10.67
N VAL A 243 9.04 23.71 -9.53
CA VAL A 243 8.58 22.38 -9.15
C VAL A 243 7.08 22.39 -8.91
N LEU A 244 6.34 21.56 -9.63
CA LEU A 244 4.94 21.27 -9.31
C LEU A 244 4.92 20.39 -8.05
N VAL A 245 4.37 20.92 -6.98
CA VAL A 245 4.07 20.19 -5.75
C VAL A 245 2.58 19.90 -5.72
N THR A 246 2.22 18.64 -5.69
CA THR A 246 0.85 18.19 -5.46
C THR A 246 0.75 17.64 -4.05
N ALA A 247 -0.13 18.18 -3.23
CA ALA A 247 -0.45 17.66 -1.91
C ALA A 247 -1.84 17.02 -1.92
N ASP A 248 -1.97 15.81 -1.41
CA ASP A 248 -3.26 15.13 -1.28
C ASP A 248 -3.47 14.56 0.13
N VAL A 249 -4.73 14.56 0.53
CA VAL A 249 -5.23 13.86 1.70
C VAL A 249 -6.24 12.81 1.25
N LEU A 250 -6.01 11.60 1.74
CA LEU A 250 -6.95 10.48 1.67
C LEU A 250 -7.46 10.19 3.07
N ALA A 251 -8.77 10.27 3.27
CA ALA A 251 -9.41 9.94 4.53
C ALA A 251 -10.65 9.07 4.32
N VAL A 252 -11.05 8.33 5.35
CA VAL A 252 -12.32 7.62 5.44
C VAL A 252 -13.05 8.13 6.66
N ALA A 253 -14.30 8.56 6.48
CA ALA A 253 -15.13 9.05 7.57
C ALA A 253 -16.60 8.69 7.31
N ALA A 254 -17.09 7.64 7.97
CA ALA A 254 -18.49 7.24 7.90
C ALA A 254 -19.43 8.27 8.55
N THR A 255 -18.91 9.05 9.50
CA THR A 255 -19.63 10.14 10.16
C THR A 255 -18.81 11.43 10.11
N GLY A 256 -19.46 12.58 10.21
CA GLY A 256 -18.78 13.88 10.25
C GLY A 256 -18.03 14.24 8.95
N ARG A 257 -18.52 13.78 7.81
CA ARG A 257 -17.90 13.95 6.48
C ARG A 257 -17.55 15.40 6.16
N ASP A 258 -18.47 16.33 6.39
CA ASP A 258 -18.25 17.75 6.07
C ASP A 258 -17.07 18.32 6.89
N ARG A 259 -17.05 18.01 8.20
CA ARG A 259 -15.94 18.41 9.07
C ARG A 259 -14.62 17.80 8.62
N MET A 260 -14.63 16.54 8.20
CA MET A 260 -13.41 15.88 7.71
C MET A 260 -12.94 16.47 6.39
N LEU A 261 -13.86 16.86 5.51
CA LEU A 261 -13.54 17.54 4.26
C LEU A 261 -12.86 18.91 4.53
N GLU A 262 -13.38 19.69 5.47
CA GLU A 262 -12.78 20.96 5.89
C GLU A 262 -11.37 20.77 6.47
N LEU A 263 -11.19 19.79 7.33
CA LEU A 263 -9.89 19.43 7.92
C LEU A 263 -8.90 19.00 6.83
N ALA A 264 -9.30 18.13 5.92
CA ALA A 264 -8.46 17.66 4.81
C ALA A 264 -8.06 18.82 3.88
N ALA A 265 -8.99 19.72 3.57
CA ALA A 265 -8.70 20.89 2.75
C ALA A 265 -7.76 21.89 3.45
N ALA A 266 -7.91 22.09 4.75
CA ALA A 266 -7.00 22.92 5.53
C ALA A 266 -5.59 22.30 5.57
N ASP A 267 -5.52 21.00 5.70
CA ASP A 267 -4.26 20.26 5.76
C ASP A 267 -3.50 20.31 4.43
N VAL A 268 -4.19 20.11 3.30
CA VAL A 268 -3.59 20.28 1.96
C VAL A 268 -3.02 21.67 1.76
N ARG A 269 -3.76 22.73 2.14
CA ARG A 269 -3.25 24.11 2.08
C ARG A 269 -2.01 24.33 2.94
N SER A 270 -2.02 23.80 4.17
CA SER A 270 -0.87 23.85 5.08
C SER A 270 0.34 23.13 4.51
N ALA A 271 0.11 21.95 3.90
CA ALA A 271 1.14 21.14 3.27
C ALA A 271 1.82 21.87 2.10
N LEU A 272 1.06 22.58 1.26
CA LEU A 272 1.60 23.42 0.18
C LEU A 272 2.33 24.65 0.72
N ALA A 273 1.82 25.30 1.77
CA ALA A 273 2.48 26.42 2.42
C ALA A 273 3.85 26.01 3.00
N THR A 274 3.93 24.84 3.65
CA THR A 274 5.19 24.26 4.18
C THR A 274 6.21 24.06 3.04
N ALA A 275 5.79 23.49 1.92
CA ALA A 275 6.64 23.31 0.75
C ALA A 275 7.18 24.64 0.18
N GLY A 276 6.42 25.72 0.31
CA GLY A 276 6.75 27.07 -0.18
C GLY A 276 7.64 27.90 0.75
N GLN A 277 7.83 27.51 2.00
CA GLN A 277 8.68 28.25 2.95
C GLN A 277 10.14 28.21 2.49
N ARG A 278 10.84 29.37 2.60
CA ARG A 278 12.24 29.54 2.15
C ARG A 278 13.23 29.10 3.22
#